data_2df5cb45956fb38ebcf02d95f67a168a
#
_entry.id   2df5cb45956fb38ebcf02d95f67a168a
#
_cell.length_a   1.000
_cell.length_b   1.000
_cell.length_c   1.000
_cell.angle_alpha   90.00
_cell.angle_beta   90.00
_cell.angle_gamma   90.00
#
_symmetry.space_group_name_H-M   'P 1'
#
loop_
_entity.id
_entity.type
_entity.pdbx_description
1 polymer ?
#
loop_
_entity_poly.entity_id
_entity_poly.type
_entity_poly.pdbx_seq_one_letter_code
_entity_poly.pdbx_strand_id
1 'polypeptide(L)'
;RRQRQMCIRDRIRDTVATLRLDAVTAAGFSMSRGKAAELIAAGRVQKNYREVTKGDASVAQGDVISARGLGKFEVAEVGGLSKKGRTGILLRRYL
;
A
#
# COMPACT_ATOMS: atom_id res chain seq x y z
N ARG A 1 -0.63 -28.61 5.68
CA ARG A 1 -0.52 -28.22 5.35
C ARG A 1 -0.21 -27.49 5.08
N ARG A 2 -0.30 -27.34 4.95
CA ARG A 2 -0.20 -26.65 4.44
C ARG A 2 0.24 -25.63 4.54
N GLN A 3 0.31 -25.13 4.45
CA GLN A 3 0.83 -24.09 4.30
C GLN A 3 1.02 -23.08 5.06
N ARG A 4 1.59 -22.91 5.86
CA ARG A 4 1.78 -22.02 6.30
C ARG A 4 2.44 -20.95 6.07
N GLN A 5 2.79 -20.96 5.44
CA GLN A 5 3.33 -19.78 4.86
C GLN A 5 2.29 -18.69 4.84
N MET A 6 2.72 -17.48 4.65
CA MET A 6 1.78 -16.40 4.52
C MET A 6 0.93 -16.59 3.28
N CYS A 7 -0.35 -16.51 3.47
CA CYS A 7 -1.27 -16.60 2.37
C CYS A 7 -1.63 -15.21 1.88
N ILE A 8 -1.70 -15.06 0.58
CA ILE A 8 -2.23 -13.85 -0.01
C ILE A 8 -3.73 -13.88 0.18
N ARG A 9 -4.25 -12.98 1.00
CA ARG A 9 -5.68 -12.94 1.27
C ARG A 9 -6.41 -12.29 0.13
N ASP A 10 -5.91 -11.15 -0.32
CA ASP A 10 -6.59 -10.38 -1.31
C ASP A 10 -5.63 -9.81 -2.32
N ARG A 11 -6.13 -9.73 -3.53
CA ARG A 11 -5.47 -8.95 -4.56
C ARG A 11 -6.34 -7.74 -4.79
N ILE A 12 -5.76 -6.57 -4.65
CA ILE A 12 -6.50 -5.32 -4.76
C ILE A 12 -6.02 -4.60 -6.00
N ARG A 13 -6.93 -4.34 -6.92
CA ARG A 13 -6.62 -3.53 -8.09
C ARG A 13 -7.25 -2.17 -7.88
N ASP A 14 -6.45 -1.15 -8.05
CA ASP A 14 -6.92 0.20 -7.86
C ASP A 14 -6.10 1.13 -8.74
N THR A 15 -6.49 2.37 -8.79
CA THR A 15 -5.73 3.38 -9.49
C THR A 15 -5.48 4.54 -8.52
N VAL A 16 -4.33 5.17 -8.67
CA VAL A 16 -3.97 6.32 -7.85
C VAL A 16 -3.47 7.43 -8.75
N ALA A 17 -3.71 8.66 -8.34
CA ALA A 17 -3.24 9.80 -9.13
C ALA A 17 -1.72 9.88 -9.14
N THR A 18 -1.10 9.50 -8.03
CA THR A 18 0.36 9.45 -7.93
C THR A 18 0.74 8.27 -7.04
N LEU A 19 1.97 7.81 -7.18
CA LEU A 19 2.49 6.73 -6.34
C LEU A 19 3.01 7.28 -5.03
N ARG A 20 2.12 7.85 -4.26
CA ARG A 20 2.44 8.38 -2.93
C ARG A 20 2.04 7.37 -1.87
N LEU A 21 2.80 7.36 -0.79
CA LEU A 21 2.56 6.43 0.30
C LEU A 21 1.14 6.55 0.86
N ASP A 22 0.64 7.78 1.03
CA ASP A 22 -0.70 7.99 1.56
C ASP A 22 -1.77 7.41 0.63
N ALA A 23 -1.63 7.62 -0.67
CA ALA A 23 -2.61 7.10 -1.63
C ALA A 23 -2.57 5.58 -1.70
N VAL A 24 -1.37 5.00 -1.73
CA VAL A 24 -1.22 3.54 -1.82
C VAL A 24 -1.68 2.88 -0.53
N THR A 25 -1.36 3.47 0.62
CA THR A 25 -1.81 2.95 1.91
C THR A 25 -3.34 2.97 2.01
N ALA A 26 -3.95 4.05 1.55
CA ALA A 26 -5.41 4.15 1.55
C ALA A 26 -6.03 3.05 0.69
N ALA A 27 -5.47 2.81 -0.50
CA ALA A 27 -5.97 1.77 -1.38
C ALA A 27 -5.79 0.39 -0.76
N GLY A 28 -4.63 0.13 -0.16
CA GLY A 28 -4.31 -1.18 0.37
C GLY A 28 -5.12 -1.57 1.60
N PHE A 29 -5.47 -0.60 2.42
CA PHE A 29 -6.23 -0.87 3.64
C PHE A 29 -7.68 -0.39 3.56
N SER A 30 -8.12 0.01 2.37
CA SER A 30 -9.51 0.44 2.15
C SER A 30 -9.93 1.55 3.09
N MET A 31 -9.13 2.58 3.18
CA MET A 31 -9.41 3.74 4.04
C MET A 31 -9.26 5.01 3.23
N SER A 32 -9.68 6.14 3.80
CA SER A 32 -9.51 7.43 3.14
C SER A 32 -8.05 7.85 3.17
N ARG A 33 -7.66 8.72 2.24
CA ARG A 33 -6.30 9.25 2.23
C ARG A 33 -6.00 10.06 3.48
N GLY A 34 -7.00 10.76 4.01
CA GLY A 34 -6.82 11.49 5.25
C GLY A 34 -6.47 10.57 6.41
N LYS A 35 -7.17 9.44 6.51
CA LYS A 35 -6.87 8.47 7.56
C LYS A 35 -5.49 7.86 7.36
N ALA A 36 -5.16 7.53 6.12
CA ALA A 36 -3.83 6.98 5.81
C ALA A 36 -2.73 7.97 6.19
N ALA A 37 -2.94 9.25 5.86
CA ALA A 37 -1.96 10.28 6.20
C ALA A 37 -1.79 10.42 7.71
N GLU A 38 -2.87 10.29 8.48
CA GLU A 38 -2.77 10.34 9.93
C GLU A 38 -1.94 9.20 10.48
N LEU A 39 -2.16 7.98 9.97
CA LEU A 39 -1.40 6.82 10.41
C LEU A 39 0.08 6.98 10.08
N ILE A 40 0.37 7.49 8.90
CA ILE A 40 1.75 7.71 8.49
C ILE A 40 2.42 8.74 9.38
N ALA A 41 1.75 9.85 9.62
CA ALA A 41 2.30 10.92 10.47
C ALA A 41 2.50 10.47 11.91
N ALA A 42 1.68 9.52 12.36
CA ALA A 42 1.80 8.98 13.71
C ALA A 42 2.91 7.92 13.82
N GLY A 43 3.60 7.61 12.73
CA GLY A 43 4.67 6.62 12.75
C GLY A 43 4.18 5.18 12.79
N ARG A 44 2.94 4.94 12.38
CA ARG A 44 2.36 3.61 12.44
C ARG A 44 2.51 2.83 11.14
N VAL A 45 3.06 3.45 10.12
CA VAL A 45 3.22 2.84 8.80
C VAL A 45 4.70 2.66 8.51
N GLN A 46 5.04 1.49 7.99
CA GLN A 46 6.41 1.18 7.60
C GLN A 46 6.43 0.86 6.11
N LYS A 47 7.47 1.29 5.45
CA LYS A 47 7.74 0.93 4.05
C LYS A 47 9.03 0.14 4.04
N ASN A 48 8.95 -1.11 3.57
CA ASN A 48 10.10 -2.03 3.56
C ASN A 48 10.70 -2.16 4.97
N TYR A 49 9.80 -2.24 5.96
CA TYR A 49 10.16 -2.44 7.38
C TYR A 49 10.86 -1.24 8.00
N ARG A 50 10.76 -0.08 7.38
CA ARG A 50 11.32 1.16 7.94
C ARG A 50 10.17 2.14 8.19
N GLU A 51 10.18 2.75 9.36
CA GLU A 51 9.17 3.73 9.70
C GLU A 51 9.25 4.92 8.77
N VAL A 52 8.10 5.31 8.24
CA VAL A 52 8.00 6.47 7.35
C VAL A 52 6.90 7.37 7.90
N THR A 53 7.20 8.65 8.05
CA THR A 53 6.25 9.62 8.57
C THR A 53 5.79 10.63 7.54
N LYS A 54 6.25 10.50 6.30
CA LYS A 54 5.88 11.42 5.22
C LYS A 54 4.91 10.75 4.27
N GLY A 55 3.70 11.29 4.21
CA GLY A 55 2.67 10.74 3.32
C GLY A 55 3.00 10.89 1.85
N ASP A 56 3.86 11.83 1.50
CA ASP A 56 4.27 12.06 0.11
C ASP A 56 5.48 11.22 -0.31
N ALA A 57 5.91 10.29 0.54
CA ALA A 57 7.00 9.40 0.18
C ALA A 57 6.63 8.58 -1.05
N SER A 58 7.62 8.34 -1.90
CA SER A 58 7.40 7.57 -3.13
C SER A 58 7.20 6.09 -2.84
N VAL A 59 6.37 5.45 -3.64
CA VAL A 59 6.15 4.01 -3.56
C VAL A 59 6.44 3.44 -4.94
N ALA A 60 7.08 2.27 -4.97
CA ALA A 60 7.43 1.62 -6.22
C ALA A 60 7.01 0.15 -6.18
N GLN A 61 7.04 -0.48 -7.34
CA GLN A 61 6.74 -1.89 -7.44
C GLN A 61 7.73 -2.68 -6.56
N GLY A 62 7.21 -3.61 -5.80
CA GLY A 62 8.01 -4.42 -4.90
C GLY A 62 8.08 -3.90 -3.48
N ASP A 63 7.59 -2.68 -3.23
CA ASP A 63 7.58 -2.14 -1.88
C ASP A 63 6.56 -2.87 -1.00
N VAL A 64 6.93 -3.10 0.24
CA VAL A 64 6.03 -3.70 1.24
C VAL A 64 5.62 -2.62 2.22
N ILE A 65 4.33 -2.44 2.36
CA ILE A 65 3.77 -1.43 3.26
C ILE A 65 3.09 -2.16 4.41
N SER A 66 3.44 -1.82 5.62
CA SER A 66 2.79 -2.42 6.79
C SER A 66 2.29 -1.33 7.72
N ALA A 67 1.22 -1.64 8.43
CA ALA A 67 0.66 -0.73 9.41
C ALA A 67 0.28 -1.53 10.65
N ARG A 68 0.61 -1.00 11.81
CA ARG A 68 0.33 -1.67 13.06
C ARG A 68 -1.16 -1.90 13.23
N GLY A 69 -1.52 -3.14 13.55
CA GLY A 69 -2.90 -3.49 13.78
C GLY A 69 -3.73 -3.72 12.53
N LEU A 70 -3.17 -3.44 11.36
CA LEU A 70 -3.91 -3.57 10.10
C LEU A 70 -3.36 -4.66 9.19
N GLY A 71 -2.09 -5.03 9.37
CA GLY A 71 -1.46 -6.02 8.52
C GLY A 71 -0.48 -5.38 7.56
N LYS A 72 -0.25 -6.06 6.45
CA LYS A 72 0.67 -5.54 5.44
C LYS A 72 0.22 -5.94 4.04
N PHE A 73 0.74 -5.23 3.05
CA PHE A 73 0.53 -5.57 1.65
C PHE A 73 1.79 -5.25 0.87
N GLU A 74 1.91 -5.89 -0.27
CA GLU A 74 3.02 -5.66 -1.18
C GLU A 74 2.48 -5.01 -2.45
N VAL A 75 3.23 -4.06 -2.99
CA VAL A 75 2.90 -3.47 -4.29
C VAL A 75 3.40 -4.45 -5.34
N ALA A 76 2.51 -5.33 -5.80
CA ALA A 76 2.89 -6.41 -6.68
C ALA A 76 3.19 -5.92 -8.09
N GLU A 77 2.39 -4.97 -8.58
CA GLU A 77 2.58 -4.44 -9.92
C GLU A 77 2.19 -2.96 -9.96
N VAL A 78 2.92 -2.24 -10.79
CA VAL A 78 2.58 -0.85 -11.08
C VAL A 78 2.38 -0.77 -12.59
N GLY A 79 1.16 -0.48 -13.00
CA GLY A 79 0.83 -0.37 -14.42
C GLY A 79 1.13 1.01 -14.96
N GLY A 80 0.96 1.15 -16.25
CA GLY A 80 1.12 2.45 -16.90
C GLY A 80 -0.04 3.38 -16.59
N LEU A 81 0.06 4.59 -17.08
CA LEU A 81 -1.00 5.57 -16.91
C LEU A 81 -2.28 5.10 -17.60
N SER A 82 -3.39 5.29 -16.93
CA SER A 82 -4.68 5.04 -17.52
C SER A 82 -5.08 6.23 -18.40
N LYS A 83 -6.20 6.10 -19.09
CA LYS A 83 -6.70 7.17 -19.94
C LYS A 83 -6.93 8.48 -19.21
N LYS A 84 -7.14 8.40 -17.91
CA LYS A 84 -7.39 9.60 -17.10
C LYS A 84 -6.13 10.08 -16.37
N GLY A 85 -4.98 9.56 -16.75
CA GLY A 85 -3.74 9.95 -16.13
C GLY A 85 -3.50 9.35 -14.75
N ARG A 86 -4.24 8.31 -14.40
CA ARG A 86 -4.05 7.62 -13.13
C ARG A 86 -3.18 6.39 -13.34
N THR A 87 -2.45 6.04 -12.31
CA THR A 87 -1.56 4.87 -12.35
C THR A 87 -2.29 3.66 -11.77
N GLY A 88 -2.34 2.58 -12.54
CA GLY A 88 -2.92 1.34 -12.06
C GLY A 88 -1.95 0.62 -11.13
N ILE A 89 -2.46 0.05 -10.06
CA ILE A 89 -1.64 -0.71 -9.12
C ILE A 89 -2.33 -2.02 -8.79
N LEU A 90 -1.52 -3.03 -8.52
CA LEU A 90 -2.00 -4.31 -8.01
C LEU A 90 -1.29 -4.56 -6.70
N LEU A 91 -2.07 -4.73 -5.66
CA LEU A 91 -1.55 -4.95 -4.31
C LEU A 91 -1.88 -6.37 -3.87
N ARG A 92 -0.95 -6.99 -3.15
CA ARG A 92 -1.17 -8.29 -2.53
C ARG A 92 -1.22 -8.09 -1.03
N ARG A 93 -2.38 -8.35 -0.47
CA ARG A 93 -2.56 -8.16 0.95
C ARG A 93 -2.33 -9.47 1.68
N TYR A 94 -1.55 -9.40 2.73
CA TYR A 94 -1.22 -10.55 3.57
C TYR A 94 -1.89 -10.44 4.93
N LEU A 95 -2.10 -11.58 5.52
CA LEU A 95 -2.57 -11.61 6.91
C LEU A 95 -1.52 -12.12 7.84
#